data_901e820c34cf6d27795e8a2c5188c015
#
_entry.id   901e820c34cf6d27795e8a2c5188c015
#
_cell.length_a   1.000
_cell.length_b   1.000
_cell.length_c   1.000
_cell.angle_alpha   90.00
_cell.angle_beta   90.00
_cell.angle_gamma   90.00
#
_symmetry.space_group_name_H-M   'P 1'
#
loop_
_entity.id
_entity.type
_entity.pdbx_description
1 polymer ?
#
loop_
_entity_poly.entity_id
_entity_poly.type
_entity_poly.pdbx_seq_one_letter_code
_entity_poly.pdbx_strand_id
1 'polypeptide(L)'
;MTMQRTVLTLAALALLAGAAPARAAVEIQWWHSMEGALNDKLNSIANQFNASQSDYKIVPVYKGQYDESLSAGIAAFRAGNAPAILQVFEVGTATMMSAKGAIKPVATVMKEAGEKFDAKAYIPAVAGYYTSNKGEMLSFPFNSSTTIMYYNKDAFKKAGLDPNKPPQTWQEVAADAAKLKAAGVSCGYTTDWQSWVHLESFSAWHNVLFATENNGFGGTGARLVFNTPLHVKHIANLLDMAQKGYFVYGGRKDEPKAKFIAGQCAMLTGSSAALANIRKNAKFDFSAAPLPYEAGTPGAPQNTIIGGASLWVMGGKKPEEYKGVAKFFTYLSRPEVQADWHQSTGYLPVTMAAYELTKSSGYYDKNPGADVAVKQMIVKTTDKSRGIRLGNFPQIRTVIDEELEAVWSGKKQPKEALDAAVARGNELLERFQKTARE
;
A
#
# COMPACT_ATOMS: atom_id res chain seq x y z
N MET A 1 -19.95 13.44 -96.47
CA MET A 1 -20.67 13.62 -95.16
C MET A 1 -19.85 12.88 -94.14
N THR A 2 -18.96 13.56 -93.47
CA THR A 2 -18.01 13.05 -92.47
C THR A 2 -18.42 13.51 -91.07
N MET A 3 -18.84 12.60 -90.24
CA MET A 3 -19.16 12.87 -88.78
C MET A 3 -17.87 12.75 -87.98
N GLN A 4 -17.41 13.89 -87.44
CA GLN A 4 -16.38 13.96 -86.44
C GLN A 4 -16.93 13.46 -85.09
N ARG A 5 -16.28 12.42 -84.50
CA ARG A 5 -16.50 11.99 -83.12
C ARG A 5 -15.49 12.71 -82.23
N THR A 6 -15.95 13.56 -81.38
CA THR A 6 -15.18 14.21 -80.31
C THR A 6 -15.12 13.26 -79.12
N VAL A 7 -13.87 12.83 -78.75
CA VAL A 7 -13.62 12.01 -77.57
C VAL A 7 -13.32 12.98 -76.43
N LEU A 8 -14.23 13.02 -75.44
CA LEU A 8 -13.97 13.70 -74.16
C LEU A 8 -13.17 12.75 -73.24
N THR A 9 -11.93 13.10 -73.00
CA THR A 9 -11.09 12.44 -71.98
C THR A 9 -11.34 13.07 -70.61
N LEU A 10 -12.09 12.39 -69.73
CA LEU A 10 -12.20 12.75 -68.30
C LEU A 10 -10.88 12.36 -67.61
N ALA A 11 -10.14 13.34 -67.15
CA ALA A 11 -9.00 13.15 -66.25
C ALA A 11 -9.56 13.01 -64.83
N ALA A 12 -9.61 11.79 -64.29
CA ALA A 12 -9.87 11.50 -62.91
C ALA A 12 -8.61 11.80 -62.07
N LEU A 13 -8.55 12.98 -61.45
CA LEU A 13 -7.54 13.23 -60.39
C LEU A 13 -7.94 12.38 -59.18
N ALA A 14 -7.27 11.26 -58.97
CA ALA A 14 -7.29 10.50 -57.73
C ALA A 14 -6.53 11.30 -56.66
N LEU A 15 -7.24 11.91 -55.74
CA LEU A 15 -6.72 12.41 -54.47
C LEU A 15 -6.25 11.20 -53.65
N LEU A 16 -4.99 10.85 -53.77
CA LEU A 16 -4.27 10.03 -52.80
C LEU A 16 -4.09 10.88 -51.54
N ALA A 17 -5.14 10.92 -50.66
CA ALA A 17 -4.98 11.33 -49.30
C ALA A 17 -3.96 10.36 -48.69
N GLY A 18 -2.73 10.79 -48.56
CA GLY A 18 -1.67 10.06 -47.88
C GLY A 18 -2.10 9.84 -46.41
N ALA A 19 -2.64 8.66 -46.12
CA ALA A 19 -2.77 8.21 -44.75
C ALA A 19 -1.33 8.09 -44.22
N ALA A 20 -0.89 9.09 -43.44
CA ALA A 20 0.33 8.95 -42.67
C ALA A 20 0.23 7.62 -41.90
N PRO A 21 1.29 6.79 -41.93
CA PRO A 21 1.25 5.54 -41.21
C PRO A 21 0.94 5.87 -39.75
N ALA A 22 -0.15 5.30 -39.21
CA ALA A 22 -0.48 5.45 -37.80
C ALA A 22 0.73 4.92 -37.02
N ARG A 23 1.42 5.83 -36.34
CA ARG A 23 2.57 5.46 -35.51
C ARG A 23 2.04 4.53 -34.42
N ALA A 24 2.61 3.33 -34.30
CA ALA A 24 2.25 2.41 -33.24
C ALA A 24 2.46 3.09 -31.87
N ALA A 25 1.51 2.95 -30.98
CA ALA A 25 1.61 3.48 -29.62
C ALA A 25 2.86 2.95 -28.92
N VAL A 26 3.55 3.83 -28.18
CA VAL A 26 4.69 3.43 -27.37
C VAL A 26 4.19 2.59 -26.19
N GLU A 27 4.56 1.31 -26.13
CA GLU A 27 4.19 0.42 -25.03
C GLU A 27 5.02 0.71 -23.79
N ILE A 28 4.37 0.79 -22.65
CA ILE A 28 4.94 1.08 -21.33
C ILE A 28 4.53 -0.02 -20.38
N GLN A 29 5.47 -0.90 -20.05
CA GLN A 29 5.22 -1.96 -19.08
C GLN A 29 5.14 -1.41 -17.68
N TRP A 30 4.08 -1.80 -16.97
CA TRP A 30 3.84 -1.53 -15.56
C TRP A 30 3.78 -2.84 -14.78
N TRP A 31 4.85 -3.18 -14.08
CA TRP A 31 4.89 -4.36 -13.23
C TRP A 31 4.25 -4.07 -11.87
N HIS A 32 3.34 -4.94 -11.45
CA HIS A 32 2.53 -4.74 -10.25
C HIS A 32 2.25 -6.05 -9.50
N SER A 33 1.72 -5.89 -8.26
CA SER A 33 1.38 -6.98 -7.32
C SER A 33 -0.09 -6.96 -6.89
N MET A 34 -0.96 -6.31 -7.69
CA MET A 34 -2.38 -6.26 -7.35
C MET A 34 -3.10 -7.54 -7.73
N GLU A 35 -3.96 -8.05 -6.85
CA GLU A 35 -4.72 -9.28 -7.01
C GLU A 35 -6.23 -9.06 -6.85
N GLY A 36 -7.03 -9.97 -7.37
CA GLY A 36 -8.49 -9.96 -7.22
C GLY A 36 -9.13 -8.64 -7.64
N ALA A 37 -9.98 -8.08 -6.80
CA ALA A 37 -10.69 -6.83 -7.09
C ALA A 37 -9.75 -5.63 -7.30
N LEU A 38 -8.56 -5.63 -6.68
CA LEU A 38 -7.56 -4.59 -6.89
C LEU A 38 -6.92 -4.68 -8.28
N ASN A 39 -6.66 -5.89 -8.77
CA ASN A 39 -6.18 -6.13 -10.13
C ASN A 39 -7.22 -5.69 -11.18
N ASP A 40 -8.49 -6.06 -10.97
CA ASP A 40 -9.58 -5.66 -11.87
C ASP A 40 -9.63 -4.12 -11.99
N LYS A 41 -9.54 -3.41 -10.87
CA LYS A 41 -9.58 -1.94 -10.84
C LYS A 41 -8.34 -1.32 -11.48
N LEU A 42 -7.15 -1.86 -11.24
CA LEU A 42 -5.90 -1.40 -11.83
C LEU A 42 -5.94 -1.52 -13.37
N ASN A 43 -6.38 -2.67 -13.89
CA ASN A 43 -6.55 -2.87 -15.32
C ASN A 43 -7.60 -1.93 -15.92
N SER A 44 -8.69 -1.65 -15.20
CA SER A 44 -9.70 -0.66 -15.62
C SER A 44 -9.08 0.73 -15.80
N ILE A 45 -8.25 1.19 -14.87
CA ILE A 45 -7.56 2.49 -14.96
C ILE A 45 -6.60 2.52 -16.15
N ALA A 46 -5.79 1.48 -16.36
CA ALA A 46 -4.89 1.40 -17.50
C ALA A 46 -5.65 1.42 -18.83
N ASN A 47 -6.77 0.69 -18.93
CA ASN A 47 -7.62 0.66 -20.11
C ASN A 47 -8.27 2.02 -20.39
N GLN A 48 -8.73 2.74 -19.37
CA GLN A 48 -9.30 4.08 -19.51
C GLN A 48 -8.24 5.08 -20.01
N PHE A 49 -7.01 5.03 -19.49
CA PHE A 49 -5.92 5.84 -20.03
C PHE A 49 -5.64 5.48 -21.49
N ASN A 50 -5.50 4.20 -21.80
CA ASN A 50 -5.22 3.74 -23.15
C ASN A 50 -6.31 4.15 -24.16
N ALA A 51 -7.58 4.18 -23.74
CA ALA A 51 -8.70 4.62 -24.57
C ALA A 51 -8.77 6.16 -24.73
N SER A 52 -8.13 6.93 -23.86
CA SER A 52 -8.20 8.40 -23.86
C SER A 52 -7.24 9.07 -24.83
N GLN A 53 -6.28 8.35 -25.38
CA GLN A 53 -5.24 8.84 -26.31
C GLN A 53 -4.65 7.67 -27.11
N SER A 54 -3.86 7.96 -28.17
CA SER A 54 -3.31 6.96 -29.10
C SER A 54 -1.78 6.84 -29.08
N ASP A 55 -1.08 7.72 -28.37
CA ASP A 55 0.40 7.80 -28.47
C ASP A 55 1.09 6.78 -27.56
N TYR A 56 0.45 6.41 -26.45
CA TYR A 56 1.01 5.53 -25.42
C TYR A 56 0.05 4.42 -25.03
N LYS A 57 0.60 3.26 -24.69
CA LYS A 57 -0.16 2.12 -24.22
C LYS A 57 0.45 1.57 -22.94
N ILE A 58 -0.26 1.73 -21.82
CA ILE A 58 0.11 1.10 -20.55
C ILE A 58 -0.23 -0.38 -20.62
N VAL A 59 0.76 -1.22 -20.29
CA VAL A 59 0.63 -2.68 -20.27
C VAL A 59 0.89 -3.16 -18.85
N PRO A 60 -0.17 -3.35 -18.01
CA PRO A 60 -0.01 -3.92 -16.68
C PRO A 60 0.45 -5.37 -16.77
N VAL A 61 1.44 -5.74 -15.93
CA VAL A 61 1.97 -7.11 -15.86
C VAL A 61 2.07 -7.51 -14.39
N TYR A 62 1.26 -8.46 -13.98
CA TYR A 62 1.33 -9.05 -12.65
C TYR A 62 2.63 -9.84 -12.45
N LYS A 63 3.33 -9.60 -11.34
CA LYS A 63 4.64 -10.19 -11.03
C LYS A 63 4.69 -10.90 -9.67
N GLY A 64 3.55 -11.42 -9.21
CA GLY A 64 3.46 -12.07 -7.91
C GLY A 64 3.27 -11.07 -6.77
N GLN A 65 3.44 -11.54 -5.55
CA GLN A 65 3.38 -10.73 -4.33
C GLN A 65 4.48 -9.65 -4.33
N TYR A 66 4.38 -8.66 -3.44
CA TYR A 66 5.27 -7.50 -3.41
C TYR A 66 6.76 -7.83 -3.36
N ASP A 67 7.16 -8.81 -2.55
CA ASP A 67 8.54 -9.27 -2.40
C ASP A 67 9.04 -10.01 -3.65
N GLU A 68 8.17 -10.79 -4.30
CA GLU A 68 8.46 -11.47 -5.57
C GLU A 68 8.65 -10.45 -6.70
N SER A 69 7.72 -9.49 -6.80
CA SER A 69 7.78 -8.41 -7.80
C SER A 69 9.02 -7.53 -7.63
N LEU A 70 9.38 -7.17 -6.38
CA LEU A 70 10.62 -6.42 -6.11
C LEU A 70 11.86 -7.21 -6.53
N SER A 71 11.92 -8.49 -6.17
CA SER A 71 13.03 -9.37 -6.54
C SER A 71 13.14 -9.54 -8.05
N ALA A 72 12.02 -9.72 -8.74
CA ALA A 72 11.96 -9.78 -10.21
C ALA A 72 12.42 -8.46 -10.85
N GLY A 73 12.01 -7.31 -10.28
CA GLY A 73 12.42 -5.98 -10.75
C GLY A 73 13.92 -5.75 -10.62
N ILE A 74 14.53 -6.15 -9.49
CA ILE A 74 15.98 -6.08 -9.26
C ILE A 74 16.74 -6.97 -10.28
N ALA A 75 16.27 -8.20 -10.48
CA ALA A 75 16.86 -9.12 -11.44
C ALA A 75 16.77 -8.59 -12.88
N ALA A 76 15.61 -8.07 -13.26
CA ALA A 76 15.38 -7.48 -14.59
C ALA A 76 16.26 -6.23 -14.83
N PHE A 77 16.42 -5.38 -13.81
CA PHE A 77 17.31 -4.23 -13.91
C PHE A 77 18.76 -4.66 -14.17
N ARG A 78 19.27 -5.64 -13.41
CA ARG A 78 20.63 -6.19 -13.62
C ARG A 78 20.82 -6.82 -15.02
N ALA A 79 19.75 -7.38 -15.59
CA ALA A 79 19.74 -7.96 -16.92
C ALA A 79 19.49 -6.92 -18.04
N GLY A 80 19.29 -5.64 -17.73
CA GLY A 80 19.04 -4.58 -18.71
C GLY A 80 17.64 -4.58 -19.32
N ASN A 81 16.67 -5.32 -18.75
CA ASN A 81 15.30 -5.47 -19.26
C ASN A 81 14.21 -5.12 -18.24
N ALA A 82 14.51 -4.20 -17.31
CA ALA A 82 13.53 -3.70 -16.35
C ALA A 82 12.30 -3.07 -17.04
N PRO A 83 11.10 -3.11 -16.42
CA PRO A 83 9.92 -2.39 -16.91
C PRO A 83 10.15 -0.87 -16.87
N ALA A 84 9.27 -0.09 -17.49
CA ALA A 84 9.31 1.35 -17.35
C ALA A 84 8.79 1.80 -15.96
N ILE A 85 7.75 1.12 -15.46
CA ILE A 85 7.15 1.38 -14.14
C ILE A 85 7.20 0.09 -13.32
N LEU A 86 7.78 0.17 -12.12
CA LEU A 86 7.78 -0.89 -11.12
C LEU A 86 7.01 -0.44 -9.87
N GLN A 87 5.96 -1.17 -9.51
CA GLN A 87 5.28 -0.97 -8.24
C GLN A 87 6.10 -1.63 -7.13
N VAL A 88 6.49 -0.84 -6.14
CA VAL A 88 7.27 -1.32 -4.99
C VAL A 88 6.57 -0.94 -3.70
N PHE A 89 6.36 -1.93 -2.83
CA PHE A 89 5.75 -1.69 -1.52
C PHE A 89 6.66 -0.86 -0.60
N GLU A 90 6.08 -0.26 0.43
CA GLU A 90 6.74 0.78 1.24
C GLU A 90 8.06 0.30 1.86
N VAL A 91 8.15 -0.96 2.28
CA VAL A 91 9.39 -1.50 2.89
C VAL A 91 10.52 -1.69 1.87
N GLY A 92 10.22 -1.66 0.57
CA GLY A 92 11.24 -1.67 -0.49
C GLY A 92 11.86 -0.30 -0.76
N THR A 93 11.32 0.78 -0.19
CA THR A 93 11.71 2.16 -0.50
C THR A 93 13.19 2.44 -0.28
N ALA A 94 13.76 2.06 0.87
CA ALA A 94 15.19 2.29 1.15
C ALA A 94 16.10 1.51 0.18
N THR A 95 15.70 0.31 -0.23
CA THR A 95 16.40 -0.49 -1.25
C THR A 95 16.41 0.23 -2.60
N MET A 96 15.25 0.74 -3.04
CA MET A 96 15.15 1.51 -4.29
C MET A 96 15.97 2.81 -4.24
N MET A 97 15.96 3.51 -3.10
CA MET A 97 16.72 4.75 -2.90
C MET A 97 18.24 4.53 -2.95
N SER A 98 18.72 3.36 -2.49
CA SER A 98 20.15 3.01 -2.48
C SER A 98 20.65 2.46 -3.84
N ALA A 99 19.76 2.08 -4.73
CA ALA A 99 20.10 1.46 -6.02
C ALA A 99 20.56 2.52 -7.04
N LYS A 100 21.87 2.78 -7.09
CA LYS A 100 22.48 3.78 -8.00
C LYS A 100 22.12 3.49 -9.47
N GLY A 101 21.55 4.48 -10.15
CA GLY A 101 21.21 4.39 -11.58
C GLY A 101 20.02 3.51 -11.92
N ALA A 102 19.44 2.80 -10.95
CA ALA A 102 18.29 1.92 -11.18
C ALA A 102 16.98 2.67 -11.35
N ILE A 103 16.89 3.87 -10.80
CA ILE A 103 15.67 4.69 -10.82
C ILE A 103 15.92 6.05 -11.46
N LYS A 104 14.87 6.61 -12.03
CA LYS A 104 14.79 8.03 -12.39
C LYS A 104 13.74 8.69 -11.51
N PRO A 105 14.09 9.72 -10.71
CA PRO A 105 13.15 10.37 -9.80
C PRO A 105 11.90 10.85 -10.53
N VAL A 106 10.72 10.63 -9.95
CA VAL A 106 9.46 11.05 -10.58
C VAL A 106 9.41 12.54 -10.82
N ALA A 107 9.91 13.35 -9.90
CA ALA A 107 9.98 14.80 -10.08
C ALA A 107 10.81 15.19 -11.31
N THR A 108 11.92 14.50 -11.55
CA THR A 108 12.77 14.70 -12.74
C THR A 108 12.04 14.26 -14.01
N VAL A 109 11.40 13.08 -14.01
CA VAL A 109 10.64 12.56 -15.17
C VAL A 109 9.54 13.52 -15.60
N MET A 110 8.74 14.00 -14.64
CA MET A 110 7.64 14.94 -14.90
C MET A 110 8.15 16.28 -15.45
N LYS A 111 9.22 16.83 -14.84
CA LYS A 111 9.85 18.06 -15.30
C LYS A 111 10.40 17.98 -16.72
N GLU A 112 11.14 16.92 -17.05
CA GLU A 112 11.72 16.72 -18.37
C GLU A 112 10.67 16.49 -19.46
N ALA A 113 9.54 15.89 -19.11
CA ALA A 113 8.40 15.70 -20.01
C ALA A 113 7.53 16.97 -20.17
N GLY A 114 7.80 18.04 -19.40
CA GLY A 114 6.98 19.25 -19.39
C GLY A 114 5.61 19.10 -18.71
N GLU A 115 5.43 18.05 -17.90
CA GLU A 115 4.19 17.79 -17.18
C GLU A 115 4.17 18.54 -15.82
N LYS A 116 2.98 19.03 -15.46
CA LYS A 116 2.78 19.65 -14.15
C LYS A 116 2.79 18.56 -13.07
N PHE A 117 3.61 18.75 -12.06
CA PHE A 117 3.69 17.87 -10.91
C PHE A 117 3.91 18.67 -9.63
N ASP A 118 2.96 18.60 -8.71
CA ASP A 118 3.05 19.28 -7.41
C ASP A 118 3.12 18.25 -6.27
N ALA A 119 4.32 18.03 -5.75
CA ALA A 119 4.53 17.13 -4.62
C ALA A 119 3.80 17.58 -3.35
N LYS A 120 3.46 18.87 -3.21
CA LYS A 120 2.73 19.43 -2.05
C LYS A 120 1.23 19.15 -2.10
N ALA A 121 0.71 18.73 -3.24
CA ALA A 121 -0.70 18.33 -3.37
C ALA A 121 -1.00 16.99 -2.65
N TYR A 122 0.03 16.20 -2.40
CA TYR A 122 -0.10 14.90 -1.72
C TYR A 122 -0.19 15.06 -0.21
N ILE A 123 -0.89 14.12 0.43
CA ILE A 123 -0.97 14.05 1.91
C ILE A 123 0.47 14.00 2.46
N PRO A 124 0.83 14.86 3.44
CA PRO A 124 2.21 15.00 3.89
C PRO A 124 2.87 13.70 4.35
N ALA A 125 2.14 12.82 5.05
CA ALA A 125 2.66 11.53 5.48
C ALA A 125 3.03 10.62 4.30
N VAL A 126 2.28 10.69 3.18
CA VAL A 126 2.54 9.93 1.95
C VAL A 126 3.71 10.55 1.19
N ALA A 127 3.66 11.86 0.91
CA ALA A 127 4.70 12.57 0.18
C ALA A 127 6.06 12.48 0.90
N GLY A 128 6.08 12.73 2.21
CA GLY A 128 7.30 12.72 3.02
C GLY A 128 7.99 11.36 3.07
N TYR A 129 7.21 10.28 2.92
CA TYR A 129 7.78 8.94 2.90
C TYR A 129 8.62 8.67 1.63
N TYR A 130 8.16 9.13 0.47
CA TYR A 130 8.79 8.90 -0.83
C TYR A 130 9.71 10.02 -1.30
N THR A 131 9.95 11.00 -0.44
CA THR A 131 10.84 12.14 -0.72
C THR A 131 12.23 11.91 -0.12
N SER A 132 13.26 12.20 -0.89
CA SER A 132 14.65 12.14 -0.45
C SER A 132 14.97 13.19 0.64
N ASN A 133 16.10 13.03 1.32
CA ASN A 133 16.56 14.04 2.29
C ASN A 133 16.91 15.41 1.65
N LYS A 134 16.98 15.45 0.30
CA LYS A 134 17.16 16.69 -0.49
C LYS A 134 15.84 17.32 -0.93
N GLY A 135 14.69 16.77 -0.51
CA GLY A 135 13.36 17.27 -0.86
C GLY A 135 12.85 16.85 -2.23
N GLU A 136 13.52 15.93 -2.94
CA GLU A 136 13.09 15.43 -4.24
C GLU A 136 12.18 14.21 -4.07
N MET A 137 10.99 14.24 -4.66
CA MET A 137 10.11 13.07 -4.70
C MET A 137 10.64 12.06 -5.71
N LEU A 138 10.93 10.84 -5.23
CA LEU A 138 11.61 9.78 -5.98
C LEU A 138 10.65 8.84 -6.69
N SER A 139 9.49 8.55 -6.08
CA SER A 139 8.47 7.67 -6.65
C SER A 139 7.10 8.34 -6.62
N PHE A 140 6.22 7.88 -7.50
CA PHE A 140 4.85 8.39 -7.61
C PHE A 140 3.95 7.69 -6.58
N PRO A 141 3.35 8.43 -5.62
CA PRO A 141 2.38 7.86 -4.68
C PRO A 141 1.14 7.34 -5.42
N PHE A 142 0.78 6.09 -5.22
CA PHE A 142 -0.33 5.48 -5.93
C PHE A 142 -1.31 4.77 -4.99
N ASN A 143 -0.92 3.62 -4.45
CA ASN A 143 -1.78 2.78 -3.64
C ASN A 143 -1.30 2.73 -2.19
N SER A 144 -1.32 3.87 -1.53
CA SER A 144 -1.03 3.96 -0.10
C SER A 144 -2.24 3.51 0.71
N SER A 145 -2.01 2.66 1.69
CA SER A 145 -3.00 2.21 2.69
C SER A 145 -2.52 2.56 4.09
N THR A 146 -3.33 2.25 5.09
CA THR A 146 -2.91 2.22 6.49
C THR A 146 -3.64 1.12 7.23
N THR A 147 -3.16 0.79 8.42
CA THR A 147 -3.78 -0.25 9.26
C THR A 147 -5.05 0.27 9.92
N ILE A 148 -6.13 -0.48 9.77
CA ILE A 148 -7.42 -0.24 10.44
C ILE A 148 -7.98 -1.56 10.95
N MET A 149 -9.11 -1.50 11.64
CA MET A 149 -9.87 -2.69 12.02
C MET A 149 -11.17 -2.78 11.22
N TYR A 150 -11.48 -3.96 10.68
CA TYR A 150 -12.81 -4.33 10.19
C TYR A 150 -13.51 -5.21 11.20
N TYR A 151 -14.84 -5.07 11.32
CA TYR A 151 -15.63 -5.90 12.22
C TYR A 151 -16.99 -6.27 11.62
N ASN A 152 -17.43 -7.48 11.95
CA ASN A 152 -18.70 -8.07 11.52
C ASN A 152 -19.82 -7.62 12.45
N LYS A 153 -20.67 -6.70 11.98
CA LYS A 153 -21.77 -6.13 12.75
C LYS A 153 -22.85 -7.17 13.11
N ASP A 154 -23.06 -8.15 12.26
CA ASP A 154 -24.04 -9.21 12.52
C ASP A 154 -23.55 -10.16 13.62
N ALA A 155 -22.24 -10.49 13.62
CA ALA A 155 -21.63 -11.25 14.71
C ALA A 155 -21.67 -10.48 16.02
N PHE A 156 -21.44 -9.16 16.01
CA PHE A 156 -21.58 -8.31 17.21
C PHE A 156 -22.98 -8.34 17.77
N LYS A 157 -24.02 -8.13 16.94
CA LYS A 157 -25.43 -8.24 17.35
C LYS A 157 -25.74 -9.60 17.97
N LYS A 158 -25.28 -10.69 17.35
CA LYS A 158 -25.47 -12.07 17.86
C LYS A 158 -24.83 -12.26 19.24
N ALA A 159 -23.68 -11.62 19.50
CA ALA A 159 -22.97 -11.68 20.77
C ALA A 159 -23.48 -10.70 21.84
N GLY A 160 -24.55 -9.94 21.55
CA GLY A 160 -25.08 -8.91 22.45
C GLY A 160 -24.19 -7.67 22.55
N LEU A 161 -23.29 -7.46 21.57
CA LEU A 161 -22.47 -6.26 21.44
C LEU A 161 -23.18 -5.21 20.60
N ASP A 162 -22.94 -3.93 20.89
CA ASP A 162 -23.47 -2.84 20.07
C ASP A 162 -22.73 -2.79 18.72
N PRO A 163 -23.39 -3.03 17.57
CA PRO A 163 -22.76 -3.04 16.27
C PRO A 163 -22.26 -1.67 15.79
N ASN A 164 -22.54 -0.61 16.52
CA ASN A 164 -22.10 0.75 16.21
C ASN A 164 -21.01 1.27 17.18
N LYS A 165 -20.58 0.43 18.12
CA LYS A 165 -19.51 0.72 19.08
C LYS A 165 -18.41 -0.32 18.99
N PRO A 166 -17.54 -0.22 17.96
CA PRO A 166 -16.37 -1.10 17.86
C PRO A 166 -15.39 -0.86 19.01
N PRO A 167 -14.61 -1.87 19.40
CA PRO A 167 -13.59 -1.72 20.43
C PRO A 167 -12.51 -0.71 19.99
N GLN A 168 -12.08 0.13 20.92
CA GLN A 168 -11.07 1.16 20.71
C GLN A 168 -9.70 0.76 21.28
N THR A 169 -9.69 -0.11 22.27
CA THR A 169 -8.48 -0.55 22.95
C THR A 169 -8.26 -2.04 22.78
N TRP A 170 -7.03 -2.51 22.92
CA TRP A 170 -6.72 -3.95 22.86
C TRP A 170 -7.39 -4.72 24.01
N GLN A 171 -7.63 -4.08 25.13
CA GLN A 171 -8.40 -4.66 26.25
C GLN A 171 -9.86 -4.89 25.86
N GLU A 172 -10.47 -3.94 25.15
CA GLU A 172 -11.83 -4.08 24.62
C GLU A 172 -11.90 -5.14 23.52
N VAL A 173 -10.89 -5.22 22.64
CA VAL A 173 -10.80 -6.29 21.63
C VAL A 173 -10.82 -7.66 22.30
N ALA A 174 -10.05 -7.86 23.36
CA ALA A 174 -10.02 -9.13 24.08
C ALA A 174 -11.38 -9.44 24.75
N ALA A 175 -12.01 -8.45 25.37
CA ALA A 175 -13.32 -8.60 26.01
C ALA A 175 -14.44 -8.93 24.99
N ASP A 176 -14.44 -8.23 23.86
CA ASP A 176 -15.43 -8.49 22.80
C ASP A 176 -15.18 -9.84 22.11
N ALA A 177 -13.91 -10.22 21.88
CA ALA A 177 -13.56 -11.53 21.35
C ALA A 177 -14.03 -12.68 22.25
N ALA A 178 -13.97 -12.49 23.59
CA ALA A 178 -14.50 -13.47 24.55
C ALA A 178 -16.03 -13.63 24.42
N LYS A 179 -16.77 -12.52 24.31
CA LYS A 179 -18.24 -12.54 24.11
C LYS A 179 -18.62 -13.16 22.76
N LEU A 180 -17.91 -12.82 21.70
CA LEU A 180 -18.09 -13.38 20.36
C LEU A 180 -17.90 -14.90 20.39
N LYS A 181 -16.85 -15.37 21.03
CA LYS A 181 -16.60 -16.81 21.19
C LYS A 181 -17.71 -17.50 22.02
N ALA A 182 -18.15 -16.90 23.11
CA ALA A 182 -19.28 -17.41 23.91
C ALA A 182 -20.59 -17.48 23.12
N ALA A 183 -20.78 -16.60 22.13
CA ALA A 183 -21.92 -16.61 21.21
C ALA A 183 -21.78 -17.59 20.03
N GLY A 184 -20.71 -18.42 20.02
CA GLY A 184 -20.47 -19.44 19.01
C GLY A 184 -19.79 -18.95 17.73
N VAL A 185 -19.12 -17.79 17.76
CA VAL A 185 -18.24 -17.35 16.69
C VAL A 185 -16.92 -18.12 16.78
N SER A 186 -16.45 -18.70 15.67
CA SER A 186 -15.29 -19.59 15.68
C SER A 186 -14.01 -18.90 16.16
N CYS A 187 -13.85 -17.60 15.81
CA CYS A 187 -12.70 -16.79 16.22
C CYS A 187 -13.15 -15.32 16.41
N GLY A 188 -12.76 -14.72 17.53
CA GLY A 188 -13.10 -13.33 17.80
C GLY A 188 -12.29 -12.35 16.94
N TYR A 189 -11.00 -12.64 16.74
CA TYR A 189 -10.05 -11.73 16.14
C TYR A 189 -8.99 -12.46 15.30
N THR A 190 -8.61 -11.85 14.17
CA THR A 190 -7.46 -12.22 13.35
C THR A 190 -6.76 -10.96 12.81
N THR A 191 -5.56 -11.12 12.25
CA THR A 191 -4.77 -10.00 11.71
C THR A 191 -4.11 -10.38 10.40
N ASP A 192 -4.13 -9.47 9.44
CA ASP A 192 -3.25 -9.50 8.28
C ASP A 192 -1.90 -8.85 8.64
N TRP A 193 -0.82 -9.17 7.93
CA TRP A 193 0.46 -8.46 8.00
C TRP A 193 0.92 -8.20 9.44
N GLN A 194 1.08 -9.26 10.23
CA GLN A 194 1.29 -9.17 11.68
C GLN A 194 2.43 -8.24 12.11
N SER A 195 3.57 -8.22 11.39
CA SER A 195 4.67 -7.30 11.65
C SER A 195 4.21 -5.85 11.50
N TRP A 196 3.57 -5.53 10.37
CA TRP A 196 3.10 -4.17 10.06
C TRP A 196 2.03 -3.67 11.02
N VAL A 197 1.08 -4.53 11.40
CA VAL A 197 0.00 -4.16 12.33
C VAL A 197 0.51 -4.05 13.77
N HIS A 198 1.17 -5.11 14.28
CA HIS A 198 1.42 -5.27 15.71
C HIS A 198 2.75 -4.72 16.22
N LEU A 199 3.67 -4.36 15.33
CA LEU A 199 4.94 -3.76 15.72
C LEU A 199 5.18 -2.41 15.05
N GLU A 200 5.05 -2.32 13.73
CA GLU A 200 5.37 -1.11 12.97
C GLU A 200 4.32 -0.01 13.17
N SER A 201 3.05 -0.27 12.80
CA SER A 201 1.94 0.67 13.04
C SER A 201 1.65 0.84 14.53
N PHE A 202 1.80 -0.24 15.32
CA PHE A 202 1.68 -0.17 16.77
C PHE A 202 2.67 0.85 17.35
N SER A 203 3.94 0.83 16.94
CA SER A 203 4.93 1.80 17.40
C SER A 203 4.52 3.23 17.09
N ALA A 204 4.10 3.52 15.87
CA ALA A 204 3.67 4.85 15.45
C ALA A 204 2.39 5.29 16.18
N TRP A 205 1.42 4.41 16.31
CA TRP A 205 0.13 4.64 16.98
C TRP A 205 0.29 4.98 18.46
N HIS A 206 1.35 4.43 19.09
CA HIS A 206 1.71 4.71 20.49
C HIS A 206 2.83 5.76 20.63
N ASN A 207 3.21 6.42 19.53
CA ASN A 207 4.25 7.45 19.50
C ASN A 207 5.59 6.99 20.11
N VAL A 208 5.99 5.76 19.82
CA VAL A 208 7.28 5.18 20.22
C VAL A 208 8.10 4.79 18.98
N LEU A 209 9.42 4.70 19.14
CA LEU A 209 10.29 4.32 18.03
C LEU A 209 10.21 2.81 17.75
N PHE A 210 10.17 2.46 16.47
CA PHE A 210 10.45 1.12 15.98
C PHE A 210 11.95 0.90 15.75
N ALA A 211 12.64 1.95 15.26
CA ALA A 211 14.08 1.97 15.05
C ALA A 211 14.68 3.35 15.42
N THR A 212 15.97 3.39 15.73
CA THR A 212 16.72 4.64 15.93
C THR A 212 16.81 5.47 14.65
N GLU A 213 17.52 6.60 14.67
CA GLU A 213 17.63 7.51 13.52
C GLU A 213 16.26 7.91 12.93
N ASN A 214 15.31 8.26 13.83
CA ASN A 214 13.93 8.61 13.42
C ASN A 214 13.31 7.54 12.50
N ASN A 215 13.36 6.27 12.92
CA ASN A 215 12.91 5.12 12.13
C ASN A 215 13.62 4.99 10.76
N GLY A 216 14.92 5.32 10.71
CA GLY A 216 15.74 5.20 9.51
C GLY A 216 15.72 6.41 8.58
N PHE A 217 14.96 7.46 8.88
CA PHE A 217 14.98 8.70 8.09
C PHE A 217 16.25 9.53 8.32
N GLY A 218 16.92 9.37 9.47
CA GLY A 218 18.17 10.03 9.81
C GLY A 218 19.39 9.43 9.11
N GLY A 219 19.33 8.18 8.66
CA GLY A 219 20.45 7.55 7.97
C GLY A 219 20.48 6.02 8.07
N THR A 220 21.48 5.43 7.41
CA THR A 220 21.65 3.98 7.35
C THR A 220 22.20 3.35 8.65
N GLY A 221 22.55 4.19 9.66
CA GLY A 221 23.00 3.74 10.97
C GLY A 221 21.89 3.29 11.92
N ALA A 222 20.62 3.29 11.47
CA ALA A 222 19.47 2.90 12.26
C ALA A 222 19.60 1.50 12.86
N ARG A 223 19.04 1.32 14.05
CA ARG A 223 18.95 0.03 14.75
C ARG A 223 17.54 -0.17 15.28
N LEU A 224 17.03 -1.39 15.20
CA LEU A 224 15.71 -1.79 15.70
C LEU A 224 15.68 -1.70 17.24
N VAL A 225 14.54 -1.24 17.78
CA VAL A 225 14.33 -1.04 19.22
C VAL A 225 12.91 -1.43 19.67
N PHE A 226 12.17 -2.22 18.90
CA PHE A 226 10.79 -2.60 19.17
C PHE A 226 10.62 -3.74 20.20
N ASN A 227 11.61 -3.96 21.06
CA ASN A 227 11.58 -4.92 22.17
C ASN A 227 11.38 -4.25 23.54
N THR A 228 10.73 -3.09 23.56
CA THR A 228 10.43 -2.35 24.80
C THR A 228 9.35 -3.07 25.65
N PRO A 229 9.22 -2.72 26.94
CA PRO A 229 8.15 -3.28 27.78
C PRO A 229 6.75 -3.13 27.18
N LEU A 230 6.47 -2.03 26.47
CA LEU A 230 5.18 -1.81 25.80
C LEU A 230 4.92 -2.84 24.68
N HIS A 231 5.91 -3.08 23.81
CA HIS A 231 5.80 -4.09 22.75
C HIS A 231 5.69 -5.50 23.31
N VAL A 232 6.50 -5.83 24.33
CA VAL A 232 6.43 -7.14 25.01
C VAL A 232 5.05 -7.37 25.62
N LYS A 233 4.50 -6.37 26.31
CA LYS A 233 3.13 -6.43 26.89
C LYS A 233 2.10 -6.69 25.80
N HIS A 234 2.17 -5.98 24.67
CA HIS A 234 1.22 -6.12 23.57
C HIS A 234 1.25 -7.53 22.98
N ILE A 235 2.43 -8.07 22.68
CA ILE A 235 2.57 -9.43 22.14
C ILE A 235 2.13 -10.48 23.21
N ALA A 236 2.39 -10.24 24.50
CA ALA A 236 1.90 -11.12 25.56
C ALA A 236 0.37 -11.14 25.66
N ASN A 237 -0.29 -9.99 25.49
CA ASN A 237 -1.75 -9.92 25.45
C ASN A 237 -2.33 -10.69 24.25
N LEU A 238 -1.69 -10.60 23.08
CA LEU A 238 -2.10 -11.36 21.91
C LEU A 238 -1.87 -12.87 22.10
N LEU A 239 -0.77 -13.27 22.73
CA LEU A 239 -0.53 -14.67 23.09
C LEU A 239 -1.60 -15.22 24.03
N ASP A 240 -1.96 -14.46 25.07
CA ASP A 240 -3.06 -14.82 25.99
C ASP A 240 -4.39 -14.99 25.23
N MET A 241 -4.70 -14.08 24.30
CA MET A 241 -5.87 -14.19 23.43
C MET A 241 -5.80 -15.44 22.53
N ALA A 242 -4.61 -15.79 22.00
CA ALA A 242 -4.42 -16.97 21.18
C ALA A 242 -4.62 -18.25 21.99
N GLN A 243 -4.07 -18.33 23.20
CA GLN A 243 -4.24 -19.46 24.12
C GLN A 243 -5.69 -19.69 24.52
N LYS A 244 -6.47 -18.62 24.66
CA LYS A 244 -7.92 -18.67 24.92
C LYS A 244 -8.76 -18.94 23.66
N GLY A 245 -8.14 -18.99 22.49
CA GLY A 245 -8.80 -19.16 21.20
C GLY A 245 -9.64 -17.92 20.79
N TYR A 246 -9.32 -16.75 21.29
CA TYR A 246 -9.93 -15.47 20.90
C TYR A 246 -9.25 -14.89 19.68
N PHE A 247 -7.92 -15.03 19.58
CA PHE A 247 -7.12 -14.68 18.42
C PHE A 247 -6.70 -15.93 17.65
N VAL A 248 -6.87 -15.93 16.34
CA VAL A 248 -6.43 -17.00 15.44
C VAL A 248 -5.47 -16.42 14.40
N TYR A 249 -4.21 -16.85 14.49
CA TYR A 249 -3.21 -16.56 13.48
C TYR A 249 -3.55 -17.31 12.19
N GLY A 250 -3.46 -16.65 11.04
CA GLY A 250 -3.91 -17.20 9.76
C GLY A 250 -2.88 -17.15 8.64
N GLY A 251 -1.71 -16.54 8.86
CA GLY A 251 -0.67 -16.36 7.85
C GLY A 251 0.08 -15.04 8.00
N ARG A 252 1.16 -14.87 7.24
CA ARG A 252 2.10 -13.74 7.39
C ARG A 252 1.63 -12.46 6.70
N LYS A 253 0.91 -12.58 5.60
CA LYS A 253 0.50 -11.46 4.74
C LYS A 253 -1.01 -11.23 4.85
N ASP A 254 -1.74 -11.34 3.77
CA ASP A 254 -3.18 -11.06 3.72
C ASP A 254 -4.07 -12.31 3.66
N GLU A 255 -3.49 -13.49 3.89
CA GLU A 255 -4.22 -14.75 3.95
C GLU A 255 -5.30 -14.76 5.06
N PRO A 256 -5.06 -14.19 6.27
CA PRO A 256 -6.06 -14.20 7.34
C PRO A 256 -7.36 -13.49 6.99
N LYS A 257 -7.33 -12.53 6.08
CA LYS A 257 -8.52 -11.83 5.56
C LYS A 257 -9.61 -12.79 5.09
N ALA A 258 -9.23 -13.94 4.53
CA ALA A 258 -10.18 -14.97 4.10
C ALA A 258 -11.05 -15.49 5.25
N LYS A 259 -10.51 -15.60 6.47
CA LYS A 259 -11.27 -16.03 7.66
C LYS A 259 -12.32 -15.00 8.07
N PHE A 260 -12.01 -13.71 7.94
CA PHE A 260 -12.97 -12.64 8.18
C PHE A 260 -14.07 -12.63 7.11
N ILE A 261 -13.69 -12.67 5.84
CA ILE A 261 -14.64 -12.68 4.71
C ILE A 261 -15.60 -13.87 4.78
N ALA A 262 -15.12 -15.03 5.22
CA ALA A 262 -15.95 -16.22 5.44
C ALA A 262 -16.83 -16.15 6.71
N GLY A 263 -16.73 -15.08 7.50
CA GLY A 263 -17.47 -14.94 8.76
C GLY A 263 -16.95 -15.85 9.89
N GLN A 264 -15.79 -16.48 9.72
CA GLN A 264 -15.17 -17.32 10.75
C GLN A 264 -14.60 -16.47 11.89
N CYS A 265 -13.93 -15.36 11.56
CA CYS A 265 -13.45 -14.38 12.54
C CYS A 265 -14.30 -13.10 12.45
N ALA A 266 -14.66 -12.55 13.61
CA ALA A 266 -15.55 -11.38 13.69
C ALA A 266 -14.83 -10.04 13.60
N MET A 267 -13.53 -9.98 13.91
CA MET A 267 -12.69 -8.79 13.82
C MET A 267 -11.42 -9.13 13.04
N LEU A 268 -10.99 -8.17 12.21
CA LEU A 268 -9.76 -8.24 11.40
C LEU A 268 -9.03 -6.91 11.50
N THR A 269 -7.77 -6.91 11.92
CA THR A 269 -6.89 -5.76 11.67
C THR A 269 -6.03 -6.02 10.44
N GLY A 270 -5.85 -4.98 9.63
CA GLY A 270 -5.10 -5.11 8.38
C GLY A 270 -5.17 -3.85 7.55
N SER A 271 -4.89 -3.99 6.28
CA SER A 271 -4.89 -2.88 5.32
C SER A 271 -6.29 -2.31 5.10
N SER A 272 -6.40 -0.98 5.05
CA SER A 272 -7.61 -0.30 4.57
C SER A 272 -8.04 -0.75 3.17
N ALA A 273 -7.11 -1.21 2.34
CA ALA A 273 -7.37 -1.75 1.00
C ALA A 273 -8.02 -3.16 0.97
N ALA A 274 -8.15 -3.81 2.14
CA ALA A 274 -8.94 -5.04 2.24
C ALA A 274 -10.42 -4.80 1.90
N LEU A 275 -10.89 -3.54 1.99
CA LEU A 275 -12.26 -3.12 1.73
C LEU A 275 -12.80 -3.66 0.40
N ALA A 276 -12.03 -3.58 -0.68
CA ALA A 276 -12.47 -4.04 -2.01
C ALA A 276 -12.87 -5.53 -2.01
N ASN A 277 -12.01 -6.37 -1.44
CA ASN A 277 -12.25 -7.81 -1.38
C ASN A 277 -13.33 -8.17 -0.35
N ILE A 278 -13.36 -7.49 0.80
CA ILE A 278 -14.43 -7.69 1.81
C ILE A 278 -15.78 -7.32 1.21
N ARG A 279 -15.91 -6.15 0.59
CA ARG A 279 -17.15 -5.68 -0.04
C ARG A 279 -17.66 -6.62 -1.14
N LYS A 280 -16.75 -7.19 -1.94
CA LYS A 280 -17.08 -8.11 -3.03
C LYS A 280 -17.55 -9.47 -2.53
N ASN A 281 -17.01 -9.97 -1.41
CA ASN A 281 -17.12 -11.39 -1.05
C ASN A 281 -17.80 -11.67 0.29
N ALA A 282 -17.79 -10.75 1.27
CA ALA A 282 -18.47 -10.95 2.55
C ALA A 282 -20.00 -10.96 2.38
N LYS A 283 -20.69 -11.81 3.14
CA LYS A 283 -22.14 -12.00 3.10
C LYS A 283 -22.83 -11.52 4.39
N PHE A 284 -22.23 -10.59 5.11
CA PHE A 284 -22.71 -10.02 6.37
C PHE A 284 -22.48 -8.50 6.36
N ASP A 285 -23.20 -7.80 7.23
CA ASP A 285 -22.99 -6.37 7.45
C ASP A 285 -21.69 -6.14 8.25
N PHE A 286 -20.86 -5.23 7.78
CA PHE A 286 -19.57 -4.91 8.39
C PHE A 286 -19.31 -3.41 8.40
N SER A 287 -18.38 -2.99 9.23
CA SER A 287 -17.85 -1.62 9.20
C SER A 287 -16.36 -1.62 9.51
N ALA A 288 -15.75 -0.45 9.38
CA ALA A 288 -14.38 -0.21 9.77
C ALA A 288 -14.30 0.67 11.03
N ALA A 289 -13.20 0.51 11.77
CA ALA A 289 -12.89 1.26 12.97
C ALA A 289 -11.39 1.60 13.01
N PRO A 290 -10.97 2.60 13.78
CA PRO A 290 -9.55 2.86 13.99
C PRO A 290 -8.82 1.64 14.54
N LEU A 291 -7.52 1.57 14.29
CA LEU A 291 -6.66 0.55 14.88
C LEU A 291 -6.76 0.66 16.43
N PRO A 292 -6.98 -0.44 17.16
CA PRO A 292 -7.00 -0.40 18.62
C PRO A 292 -5.64 0.03 19.20
N TYR A 293 -5.68 0.64 20.40
CA TYR A 293 -4.46 1.06 21.10
C TYR A 293 -4.42 0.52 22.54
N GLU A 294 -3.23 0.52 23.15
CA GLU A 294 -3.05 0.17 24.56
C GLU A 294 -3.50 1.33 25.45
N ALA A 295 -4.57 1.13 26.20
CA ALA A 295 -5.10 2.15 27.10
C ALA A 295 -4.05 2.62 28.12
N GLY A 296 -4.05 3.91 28.42
CA GLY A 296 -3.14 4.51 29.39
C GLY A 296 -1.72 4.75 28.88
N THR A 297 -1.43 4.51 27.58
CA THR A 297 -0.12 4.82 27.00
C THR A 297 -0.04 6.31 26.67
N PRO A 298 0.91 7.07 27.25
CA PRO A 298 1.07 8.49 26.94
C PRO A 298 1.36 8.72 25.45
N GLY A 299 0.62 9.66 24.83
CA GLY A 299 0.76 10.00 23.41
C GLY A 299 0.01 9.09 22.45
N ALA A 300 -0.71 8.07 22.93
CA ALA A 300 -1.57 7.23 22.12
C ALA A 300 -3.05 7.67 22.24
N PRO A 301 -3.83 7.56 21.14
CA PRO A 301 -3.39 7.24 19.78
C PRO A 301 -2.80 8.46 19.06
N GLN A 302 -1.74 8.27 18.23
CA GLN A 302 -1.09 9.34 17.47
C GLN A 302 -1.55 9.32 15.99
N ASN A 303 -0.88 8.59 15.15
CA ASN A 303 -1.27 8.22 13.78
C ASN A 303 -0.69 6.86 13.44
N THR A 304 -1.32 6.17 12.51
CA THR A 304 -0.74 4.96 11.91
C THR A 304 0.21 5.34 10.77
N ILE A 305 1.03 4.39 10.31
CA ILE A 305 1.93 4.60 9.18
C ILE A 305 1.30 4.14 7.87
N ILE A 306 1.85 4.62 6.75
CA ILE A 306 1.44 4.11 5.45
C ILE A 306 1.89 2.66 5.26
N GLY A 307 1.15 1.96 4.45
CA GLY A 307 1.50 0.72 3.77
C GLY A 307 1.18 0.85 2.29
N GLY A 308 1.10 -0.29 1.61
CA GLY A 308 0.86 -0.32 0.18
C GLY A 308 2.12 -0.01 -0.62
N ALA A 309 1.98 0.72 -1.74
CA ALA A 309 3.09 0.87 -2.67
C ALA A 309 3.09 2.22 -3.39
N SER A 310 4.22 2.53 -4.00
CA SER A 310 4.40 3.63 -4.95
C SER A 310 4.93 3.11 -6.28
N LEU A 311 4.85 3.95 -7.32
CA LEU A 311 5.31 3.62 -8.67
C LEU A 311 6.69 4.22 -8.89
N TRP A 312 7.67 3.37 -9.14
CA TRP A 312 9.06 3.74 -9.41
C TRP A 312 9.33 3.73 -10.90
N VAL A 313 9.89 4.82 -11.41
CA VAL A 313 10.32 4.90 -12.81
C VAL A 313 11.72 4.31 -12.91
N MET A 314 11.87 3.24 -13.70
CA MET A 314 13.15 2.57 -13.83
C MET A 314 14.08 3.32 -14.81
N GLY A 315 15.38 3.32 -14.49
CA GLY A 315 16.42 3.91 -15.31
C GLY A 315 16.63 3.18 -16.64
N GLY A 316 17.35 3.82 -17.56
CA GLY A 316 17.77 3.19 -18.83
C GLY A 316 16.66 3.07 -19.89
N LYS A 317 15.56 3.82 -19.76
CA LYS A 317 14.47 3.84 -20.75
C LYS A 317 14.70 4.89 -21.82
N LYS A 318 14.01 4.72 -22.96
CA LYS A 318 14.03 5.68 -24.07
C LYS A 318 13.26 6.96 -23.67
N PRO A 319 13.61 8.13 -24.25
CA PRO A 319 12.90 9.38 -23.95
C PRO A 319 11.39 9.30 -24.18
N GLU A 320 10.94 8.56 -25.20
CA GLU A 320 9.52 8.39 -25.50
C GLU A 320 8.79 7.58 -24.41
N GLU A 321 9.44 6.58 -23.82
CA GLU A 321 8.88 5.80 -22.71
C GLU A 321 8.71 6.70 -21.49
N TYR A 322 9.70 7.55 -21.14
CA TYR A 322 9.59 8.50 -20.04
C TYR A 322 8.48 9.52 -20.24
N LYS A 323 8.29 10.02 -21.48
CA LYS A 323 7.16 10.90 -21.80
C LYS A 323 5.82 10.20 -21.57
N GLY A 324 5.71 8.94 -21.99
CA GLY A 324 4.50 8.17 -21.77
C GLY A 324 4.23 7.88 -20.30
N VAL A 325 5.27 7.57 -19.51
CA VAL A 325 5.17 7.45 -18.05
C VAL A 325 4.65 8.75 -17.43
N ALA A 326 5.20 9.90 -17.81
CA ALA A 326 4.78 11.20 -17.32
C ALA A 326 3.31 11.50 -17.68
N LYS A 327 2.87 11.21 -18.90
CA LYS A 327 1.46 11.35 -19.32
C LYS A 327 0.53 10.48 -18.48
N PHE A 328 0.93 9.24 -18.21
CA PHE A 328 0.16 8.34 -17.35
C PHE A 328 0.10 8.84 -15.91
N PHE A 329 1.20 9.34 -15.36
CA PHE A 329 1.21 9.91 -14.02
C PHE A 329 0.38 11.19 -13.91
N THR A 330 0.37 12.04 -14.95
CA THR A 330 -0.55 13.19 -15.05
C THR A 330 -2.01 12.71 -15.01
N TYR A 331 -2.34 11.63 -15.74
CA TYR A 331 -3.67 11.02 -15.70
C TYR A 331 -4.02 10.50 -14.29
N LEU A 332 -3.11 9.76 -13.66
CA LEU A 332 -3.30 9.25 -12.29
C LEU A 332 -3.37 10.36 -11.23
N SER A 333 -2.85 11.56 -11.51
CA SER A 333 -2.89 12.71 -10.60
C SER A 333 -4.24 13.44 -10.60
N ARG A 334 -5.14 13.11 -11.50
CA ARG A 334 -6.48 13.73 -11.55
C ARG A 334 -7.27 13.40 -10.29
N PRO A 335 -7.87 14.39 -9.61
CA PRO A 335 -8.63 14.15 -8.39
C PRO A 335 -9.75 13.11 -8.55
N GLU A 336 -10.43 13.10 -9.69
CA GLU A 336 -11.50 12.14 -9.99
C GLU A 336 -10.98 10.71 -10.15
N VAL A 337 -9.78 10.52 -10.72
CA VAL A 337 -9.16 9.18 -10.85
C VAL A 337 -8.73 8.66 -9.48
N GLN A 338 -8.16 9.52 -8.66
CA GLN A 338 -7.74 9.18 -7.29
C GLN A 338 -8.93 8.93 -6.37
N ALA A 339 -9.99 9.73 -6.49
CA ALA A 339 -11.22 9.54 -5.73
C ALA A 339 -11.90 8.21 -6.10
N ASP A 340 -12.00 7.88 -7.39
CA ASP A 340 -12.53 6.60 -7.86
C ASP A 340 -11.67 5.41 -7.41
N TRP A 341 -10.33 5.54 -7.42
CA TRP A 341 -9.43 4.55 -6.88
C TRP A 341 -9.66 4.33 -5.38
N HIS A 342 -9.68 5.40 -4.58
CA HIS A 342 -9.97 5.36 -3.15
C HIS A 342 -11.32 4.69 -2.84
N GLN A 343 -12.39 5.17 -3.45
CA GLN A 343 -13.77 4.70 -3.20
C GLN A 343 -13.97 3.23 -3.58
N SER A 344 -13.29 2.78 -4.65
CA SER A 344 -13.39 1.41 -5.14
C SER A 344 -12.54 0.42 -4.34
N THR A 345 -11.42 0.85 -3.78
CA THR A 345 -10.41 -0.06 -3.23
C THR A 345 -10.24 0.01 -1.71
N GLY A 346 -10.46 1.19 -1.11
CA GLY A 346 -10.15 1.48 0.28
C GLY A 346 -8.70 1.95 0.51
N TYR A 347 -7.88 2.09 -0.54
CA TYR A 347 -6.63 2.85 -0.45
C TYR A 347 -6.90 4.30 -0.09
N LEU A 348 -5.91 5.00 0.46
CA LEU A 348 -6.05 6.42 0.80
C LEU A 348 -6.27 7.26 -0.46
N PRO A 349 -7.08 8.35 -0.39
CA PRO A 349 -7.05 9.39 -1.40
C PRO A 349 -5.73 10.16 -1.22
N VAL A 350 -4.70 9.79 -1.99
CA VAL A 350 -3.31 10.25 -1.74
C VAL A 350 -3.11 11.76 -1.85
N THR A 351 -4.11 12.52 -2.35
CA THR A 351 -4.12 14.00 -2.36
C THR A 351 -5.33 14.55 -1.60
N MET A 352 -5.17 15.76 -1.06
CA MET A 352 -6.28 16.47 -0.39
C MET A 352 -7.42 16.77 -1.36
N ALA A 353 -7.13 17.07 -2.63
CA ALA A 353 -8.16 17.30 -3.65
C ALA A 353 -9.07 16.07 -3.86
N ALA A 354 -8.50 14.87 -3.89
CA ALA A 354 -9.26 13.62 -4.00
C ALA A 354 -10.09 13.33 -2.73
N TYR A 355 -9.55 13.65 -1.55
CA TYR A 355 -10.27 13.55 -0.28
C TYR A 355 -11.49 14.47 -0.25
N GLU A 356 -11.31 15.76 -0.56
CA GLU A 356 -12.41 16.75 -0.56
C GLU A 356 -13.46 16.41 -1.64
N LEU A 357 -13.04 15.94 -2.81
CA LEU A 357 -13.96 15.48 -3.85
C LEU A 357 -14.80 14.28 -3.36
N THR A 358 -14.17 13.31 -2.72
CA THR A 358 -14.88 12.15 -2.15
C THR A 358 -15.86 12.56 -1.06
N LYS A 359 -15.46 13.48 -0.17
CA LYS A 359 -16.29 14.01 0.90
C LYS A 359 -17.50 14.79 0.35
N SER A 360 -17.26 15.71 -0.58
CA SER A 360 -18.32 16.55 -1.18
C SER A 360 -19.33 15.75 -2.01
N SER A 361 -18.94 14.57 -2.51
CA SER A 361 -19.85 13.65 -3.21
C SER A 361 -20.85 12.92 -2.29
N GLY A 362 -20.72 13.07 -0.96
CA GLY A 362 -21.51 12.35 0.04
C GLY A 362 -21.14 10.86 0.15
N TYR A 363 -19.95 10.48 -0.34
CA TYR A 363 -19.53 9.07 -0.32
C TYR A 363 -19.39 8.54 1.12
N TYR A 364 -18.79 9.30 2.02
CA TYR A 364 -18.59 8.88 3.41
C TYR A 364 -19.89 8.79 4.20
N ASP A 365 -20.89 9.62 3.88
CA ASP A 365 -22.21 9.56 4.51
C ASP A 365 -22.95 8.26 4.12
N LYS A 366 -22.76 7.81 2.89
CA LYS A 366 -23.33 6.55 2.36
C LYS A 366 -22.52 5.31 2.73
N ASN A 367 -21.25 5.48 3.15
CA ASN A 367 -20.32 4.41 3.48
C ASN A 367 -19.64 4.69 4.82
N PRO A 368 -20.36 4.57 5.96
CA PRO A 368 -19.81 4.79 7.28
C PRO A 368 -18.55 3.95 7.54
N GLY A 369 -17.50 4.56 8.08
CA GLY A 369 -16.22 3.92 8.32
C GLY A 369 -15.21 3.99 7.15
N ALA A 370 -15.64 4.38 5.95
CA ALA A 370 -14.73 4.49 4.78
C ALA A 370 -13.70 5.62 4.92
N ASP A 371 -13.92 6.58 5.81
CA ASP A 371 -13.01 7.69 6.11
C ASP A 371 -12.04 7.41 7.28
N VAL A 372 -12.17 6.29 7.97
CA VAL A 372 -11.35 5.92 9.14
C VAL A 372 -9.85 5.98 8.81
N ALA A 373 -9.44 5.35 7.71
CA ALA A 373 -8.04 5.32 7.29
C ALA A 373 -7.49 6.74 7.05
N VAL A 374 -8.25 7.60 6.37
CA VAL A 374 -7.84 8.99 6.12
C VAL A 374 -7.71 9.76 7.42
N LYS A 375 -8.70 9.66 8.31
CA LYS A 375 -8.71 10.35 9.60
C LYS A 375 -7.51 9.98 10.47
N GLN A 376 -7.02 8.75 10.40
CA GLN A 376 -5.80 8.34 11.09
C GLN A 376 -4.52 8.95 10.51
N MET A 377 -4.54 9.38 9.24
CA MET A 377 -3.34 9.79 8.49
C MET A 377 -3.22 11.31 8.29
N ILE A 378 -4.31 12.07 8.39
CA ILE A 378 -4.28 13.53 8.19
C ILE A 378 -3.85 14.32 9.43
N VAL A 379 -3.59 13.65 10.55
CA VAL A 379 -3.06 14.28 11.77
C VAL A 379 -1.57 14.58 11.60
N LYS A 380 -1.06 15.54 12.37
CA LYS A 380 0.36 15.91 12.35
C LYS A 380 1.20 14.74 12.85
N THR A 381 2.11 14.25 12.00
CA THR A 381 3.07 13.21 12.36
C THR A 381 4.18 13.73 13.28
N THR A 382 4.79 12.84 14.05
CA THR A 382 6.01 13.06 14.82
C THR A 382 7.19 12.35 14.17
N ASP A 383 8.42 12.57 14.67
CA ASP A 383 9.60 11.82 14.21
C ASP A 383 9.50 10.31 14.47
N LYS A 384 8.61 9.90 15.39
CA LYS A 384 8.36 8.49 15.73
C LYS A 384 7.23 7.87 14.92
N SER A 385 6.40 8.68 14.25
CA SER A 385 5.17 8.22 13.60
C SER A 385 5.04 8.57 12.11
N ARG A 386 6.09 9.17 11.51
CA ARG A 386 6.08 9.53 10.08
C ARG A 386 6.25 8.35 9.12
N GLY A 387 6.58 7.16 9.62
CA GLY A 387 6.86 5.95 8.85
C GLY A 387 8.15 5.27 9.29
N ILE A 388 8.51 4.19 8.59
CA ILE A 388 9.72 3.41 8.84
C ILE A 388 10.44 3.18 7.51
N ARG A 389 11.71 3.61 7.38
CA ARG A 389 12.45 3.59 6.12
C ARG A 389 13.83 2.93 6.34
N LEU A 390 13.83 1.60 6.36
CA LEU A 390 15.00 0.78 6.68
C LEU A 390 15.47 -0.03 5.47
N GLY A 391 16.78 -0.24 5.36
CA GLY A 391 17.34 -1.18 4.39
C GLY A 391 17.06 -2.63 4.76
N ASN A 392 17.03 -3.53 3.76
CA ASN A 392 16.70 -4.95 3.95
C ASN A 392 15.38 -5.19 4.75
N PHE A 393 14.46 -4.24 4.71
CA PHE A 393 13.25 -4.31 5.53
C PHE A 393 12.33 -5.48 5.15
N PRO A 394 12.19 -5.89 3.89
CA PRO A 394 11.45 -7.14 3.58
C PRO A 394 12.00 -8.36 4.33
N GLN A 395 13.33 -8.50 4.42
CA GLN A 395 13.97 -9.59 5.16
C GLN A 395 13.78 -9.45 6.67
N ILE A 396 13.78 -8.21 7.19
CA ILE A 396 13.49 -7.92 8.60
C ILE A 396 12.06 -8.34 8.94
N ARG A 397 11.07 -8.04 8.08
CA ARG A 397 9.69 -8.54 8.28
C ARG A 397 9.63 -10.06 8.31
N THR A 398 10.38 -10.76 7.45
CA THR A 398 10.47 -12.23 7.49
C THR A 398 11.00 -12.73 8.85
N VAL A 399 12.04 -12.10 9.37
CA VAL A 399 12.58 -12.41 10.71
C VAL A 399 11.54 -12.18 11.81
N ILE A 400 10.84 -11.05 11.77
CA ILE A 400 9.77 -10.74 12.72
C ILE A 400 8.65 -11.79 12.65
N ASP A 401 8.23 -12.16 11.45
CA ASP A 401 7.18 -13.16 11.27
C ASP A 401 7.57 -14.51 11.85
N GLU A 402 8.81 -14.97 11.62
CA GLU A 402 9.33 -16.21 12.20
C GLU A 402 9.31 -16.19 13.73
N GLU A 403 9.73 -15.08 14.34
CA GLU A 403 9.77 -14.96 15.78
C GLU A 403 8.36 -14.85 16.40
N LEU A 404 7.43 -14.15 15.77
CA LEU A 404 6.03 -14.08 16.20
C LEU A 404 5.34 -15.47 16.04
N GLU A 405 5.60 -16.19 14.96
CA GLU A 405 5.10 -17.57 14.79
C GLU A 405 5.62 -18.52 15.88
N ALA A 406 6.86 -18.32 16.33
CA ALA A 406 7.40 -19.07 17.47
C ALA A 406 6.65 -18.75 18.76
N VAL A 407 6.16 -17.49 18.93
CA VAL A 407 5.29 -17.12 20.06
C VAL A 407 3.93 -17.81 19.93
N TRP A 408 3.27 -17.71 18.77
CA TRP A 408 1.92 -18.29 18.58
C TRP A 408 1.92 -19.81 18.72
N SER A 409 3.01 -20.47 18.34
CA SER A 409 3.19 -21.92 18.52
C SER A 409 3.67 -22.34 19.92
N GLY A 410 3.86 -21.38 20.84
CA GLY A 410 4.31 -21.64 22.20
C GLY A 410 5.80 -22.02 22.35
N LYS A 411 6.59 -21.87 21.29
CA LYS A 411 8.03 -22.21 21.29
C LYS A 411 8.90 -21.15 21.97
N LYS A 412 8.45 -19.88 21.96
CA LYS A 412 9.16 -18.77 22.58
C LYS A 412 8.23 -17.89 23.40
N GLN A 413 8.78 -17.27 24.42
CA GLN A 413 8.09 -16.20 25.16
C GLN A 413 8.18 -14.87 24.37
N PRO A 414 7.19 -13.97 24.51
CA PRO A 414 7.16 -12.70 23.79
C PRO A 414 8.46 -11.88 23.86
N LYS A 415 9.03 -11.74 25.06
CA LYS A 415 10.28 -11.00 25.22
C LYS A 415 11.44 -11.65 24.48
N GLU A 416 11.60 -12.96 24.60
CA GLU A 416 12.64 -13.72 23.92
C GLU A 416 12.54 -13.58 22.39
N ALA A 417 11.32 -13.69 21.84
CA ALA A 417 11.06 -13.55 20.42
C ALA A 417 11.39 -12.13 19.91
N LEU A 418 10.96 -11.11 20.64
CA LEU A 418 11.24 -9.72 20.23
C LEU A 418 12.74 -9.36 20.36
N ASP A 419 13.44 -9.84 21.39
CA ASP A 419 14.88 -9.68 21.51
C ASP A 419 15.62 -10.38 20.35
N ALA A 420 15.21 -11.58 19.98
CA ALA A 420 15.78 -12.30 18.84
C ALA A 420 15.49 -11.60 17.50
N ALA A 421 14.27 -11.10 17.30
CA ALA A 421 13.91 -10.34 16.10
C ALA A 421 14.75 -9.06 15.97
N VAL A 422 14.93 -8.32 17.05
CA VAL A 422 15.78 -7.11 17.09
C VAL A 422 17.24 -7.46 16.78
N ALA A 423 17.79 -8.49 17.40
CA ALA A 423 19.18 -8.89 17.17
C ALA A 423 19.42 -9.32 15.70
N ARG A 424 18.63 -10.26 15.20
CA ARG A 424 18.70 -10.77 13.81
C ARG A 424 18.44 -9.67 12.77
N GLY A 425 17.47 -8.80 13.03
CA GLY A 425 17.16 -7.67 12.16
C GLY A 425 18.26 -6.63 12.11
N ASN A 426 18.95 -6.38 13.24
CA ASN A 426 20.09 -5.46 13.31
C ASN A 426 21.29 -5.98 12.49
N GLU A 427 21.52 -7.29 12.43
CA GLU A 427 22.53 -7.85 11.52
C GLU A 427 22.23 -7.55 10.04
N LEU A 428 20.94 -7.58 9.65
CA LEU A 428 20.51 -7.21 8.28
C LEU A 428 20.73 -5.72 8.02
N LEU A 429 20.46 -4.85 8.99
CA LEU A 429 20.73 -3.41 8.88
C LEU A 429 22.22 -3.11 8.77
N GLU A 430 23.07 -3.80 9.51
CA GLU A 430 24.53 -3.64 9.41
C GLU A 430 25.06 -4.05 8.03
N ARG A 431 24.56 -5.15 7.46
CA ARG A 431 24.91 -5.56 6.09
C ARG A 431 24.48 -4.50 5.08
N PHE A 432 23.25 -3.98 5.20
CA PHE A 432 22.78 -2.90 4.32
C PHE A 432 23.63 -1.63 4.47
N GLN A 433 23.97 -1.24 5.69
CA GLN A 433 24.79 -0.06 5.96
C GLN A 433 26.17 -0.15 5.28
N LYS A 434 26.78 -1.33 5.25
CA LYS A 434 28.08 -1.56 4.58
C LYS A 434 27.95 -1.37 3.07
N THR A 435 26.93 -1.99 2.44
CA THR A 435 26.72 -1.93 0.99
C THR A 435 26.21 -0.57 0.49
N ALA A 436 25.46 0.16 1.30
CA ALA A 436 24.94 1.48 0.93
C ALA A 436 25.99 2.61 0.97
N ARG A 437 27.15 2.37 1.58
CA ARG A 437 28.28 3.32 1.66
C ARG A 437 29.24 3.20 0.47
N GLU A 438 29.24 2.09 -0.23
CA GLU A 438 30.03 1.85 -1.45
C GLU A 438 29.28 2.38 -2.70
#